data_d26ded3aca0a448714ce88976272ca2e
#
_entry.id   d26ded3aca0a448714ce88976272ca2e
#
_cell.length_a   1.000
_cell.length_b   1.000
_cell.length_c   1.000
_cell.angle_alpha   90.00
_cell.angle_beta   90.00
_cell.angle_gamma   90.00
#
_symmetry.space_group_name_H-M   'P 1'
#
loop_
_entity.id
_entity.type
_entity.pdbx_description
1 polymer ?
#
loop_
_entity_poly.entity_id
_entity_poly.type
_entity_poly.pdbx_seq_one_letter_code
_entity_poly.pdbx_strand_id
1 'polypeptide(L)'
;MTCKEVCYRVFKDKDEGVKRARWLSRTTFILAMVGYCVGLGNFWRFPYLCFKWGGALFFVPYSFCLFFIGLPVTLMELSLGQKFQRGDIGVFRGIHPRLMGVGLASILSAYCITAYYNVIIAWALIYLIASF
;
A
#
# COMPACT_ATOMS: atom_id res chain seq x y z
N MET A 1 -13.08 25.58 22.37
CA MET A 1 -12.08 24.66 21.81
C MET A 1 -12.74 23.88 20.70
N THR A 2 -12.41 24.17 19.43
CA THR A 2 -13.10 23.60 18.29
C THR A 2 -12.55 22.18 18.06
N CYS A 3 -13.40 21.22 17.67
CA CYS A 3 -13.02 19.83 17.39
C CYS A 3 -11.78 19.71 16.46
N LYS A 4 -11.59 20.71 15.58
CA LYS A 4 -10.40 20.87 14.73
C LYS A 4 -9.11 21.11 15.52
N GLU A 5 -9.15 21.87 16.60
CA GLU A 5 -7.96 22.17 17.43
C GLU A 5 -7.55 20.99 18.30
N VAL A 6 -8.53 20.23 18.80
CA VAL A 6 -8.27 19.01 19.57
C VAL A 6 -7.66 17.95 18.65
N CYS A 7 -8.24 17.73 17.49
CA CYS A 7 -7.72 16.81 16.48
C CYS A 7 -6.30 17.22 16.01
N TYR A 8 -6.07 18.53 15.84
CA TYR A 8 -4.76 19.06 15.47
C TYR A 8 -3.69 18.80 16.55
N ARG A 9 -4.02 19.01 17.84
CA ARG A 9 -3.06 18.74 18.94
C ARG A 9 -2.77 17.27 19.13
N VAL A 10 -3.79 16.42 19.13
CA VAL A 10 -3.62 14.95 19.30
C VAL A 10 -2.72 14.36 18.21
N PHE A 11 -2.85 14.83 16.96
CA PHE A 11 -1.99 14.36 15.88
C PHE A 11 -0.60 15.03 15.86
N LYS A 12 -0.46 16.27 16.36
CA LYS A 12 0.83 16.95 16.45
C LYS A 12 1.72 16.34 17.53
N ASP A 13 1.16 16.04 18.68
CA ASP A 13 1.91 15.53 19.85
C ASP A 13 2.46 14.10 19.62
N LYS A 14 1.75 13.30 18.82
CA LYS A 14 2.17 11.93 18.49
C LYS A 14 3.29 11.85 17.45
N ASP A 15 3.48 12.89 16.64
CA ASP A 15 4.45 12.89 15.54
C ASP A 15 5.86 13.36 15.94
N GLU A 16 6.05 14.03 17.09
CA GLU A 16 7.33 14.61 17.47
C GLU A 16 8.30 13.64 18.19
N GLY A 17 7.85 12.44 18.56
CA GLY A 17 8.62 11.50 19.41
C GLY A 17 9.19 10.26 18.74
N VAL A 18 8.70 9.83 17.58
CA VAL A 18 9.10 8.53 17.00
C VAL A 18 10.04 8.72 15.82
N LYS A 19 11.34 8.69 16.08
CA LYS A 19 12.33 8.49 15.02
C LYS A 19 12.16 7.10 14.45
N ARG A 20 11.62 6.98 13.23
CA ARG A 20 11.51 5.69 12.55
C ARG A 20 12.90 5.16 12.20
N ALA A 21 13.08 3.86 12.36
CA ALA A 21 14.29 3.17 11.97
C ALA A 21 14.55 3.38 10.46
N ARG A 22 15.78 3.73 10.11
CA ARG A 22 16.21 3.79 8.71
C ARG A 22 16.66 2.41 8.26
N TRP A 23 16.53 2.15 6.98
CA TRP A 23 17.04 0.92 6.37
C TRP A 23 18.56 0.85 6.51
N LEU A 24 19.05 -0.25 7.07
CA LEU A 24 20.48 -0.47 7.32
C LEU A 24 21.30 -0.61 6.04
N SER A 25 20.70 -1.18 4.99
CA SER A 25 21.36 -1.35 3.69
C SER A 25 20.39 -1.25 2.52
N ARG A 26 20.91 -1.00 1.32
CA ARG A 26 20.13 -1.02 0.09
C ARG A 26 19.54 -2.40 -0.19
N THR A 27 20.30 -3.44 0.07
CA THR A 27 19.87 -4.82 -0.16
C THR A 27 18.68 -5.18 0.73
N THR A 28 18.73 -4.82 2.01
CA THR A 28 17.60 -5.05 2.94
C THR A 28 16.36 -4.32 2.48
N PHE A 29 16.48 -3.08 1.99
CA PHE A 29 15.37 -2.33 1.42
C PHE A 29 14.77 -3.03 0.19
N ILE A 30 15.60 -3.45 -0.76
CA ILE A 30 15.15 -4.11 -2.00
C ILE A 30 14.44 -5.43 -1.66
N LEU A 31 15.02 -6.26 -0.79
CA LEU A 31 14.41 -7.52 -0.37
C LEU A 31 13.07 -7.31 0.33
N ALA A 32 12.97 -6.31 1.18
CA ALA A 32 11.72 -5.96 1.83
C ALA A 32 10.66 -5.48 0.81
N MET A 33 11.05 -4.67 -0.18
CA MET A 33 10.16 -4.23 -1.24
C MET A 33 9.67 -5.39 -2.12
N VAL A 34 10.57 -6.29 -2.50
CA VAL A 34 10.21 -7.52 -3.25
C VAL A 34 9.22 -8.36 -2.45
N GLY A 35 9.50 -8.59 -1.15
CA GLY A 35 8.60 -9.32 -0.27
C GLY A 35 7.23 -8.66 -0.12
N TYR A 36 7.18 -7.33 -0.08
CA TYR A 36 5.93 -6.58 -0.02
C TYR A 36 5.12 -6.66 -1.34
N CYS A 37 5.81 -6.68 -2.49
CA CYS A 37 5.16 -6.78 -3.80
C CYS A 37 4.60 -8.17 -4.10
N VAL A 38 5.13 -9.23 -3.48
CA VAL A 38 4.64 -10.61 -3.70
C VAL A 38 3.42 -10.86 -2.80
N GLY A 39 2.26 -11.00 -3.42
CA GLY A 39 1.02 -11.23 -2.70
C GLY A 39 -0.02 -11.98 -3.55
N LEU A 40 -1.19 -12.22 -2.99
CA LEU A 40 -2.30 -12.90 -3.67
C LEU A 40 -2.74 -12.21 -4.97
N GLY A 41 -2.51 -10.91 -5.09
CA GLY A 41 -2.75 -10.15 -6.31
C GLY A 41 -1.99 -10.73 -7.49
N ASN A 42 -0.71 -11.03 -7.32
CA ASN A 42 0.15 -11.58 -8.35
C ASN A 42 -0.14 -13.07 -8.60
N PHE A 43 -0.44 -13.81 -7.55
CA PHE A 43 -0.58 -15.26 -7.63
C PHE A 43 -1.99 -15.69 -8.06
N TRP A 44 -3.04 -15.01 -7.58
CA TRP A 44 -4.43 -15.36 -7.85
C TRP A 44 -5.08 -14.43 -8.87
N ARG A 45 -5.07 -13.11 -8.59
CA ARG A 45 -5.87 -12.15 -9.35
C ARG A 45 -5.31 -11.88 -10.74
N PHE A 46 -4.00 -11.79 -10.86
CA PHE A 46 -3.37 -11.52 -12.16
C PHE A 46 -3.59 -12.64 -13.18
N PRO A 47 -3.34 -13.94 -12.88
CA PRO A 47 -3.63 -15.02 -13.82
C PRO A 47 -5.11 -15.10 -14.21
N TYR A 48 -6.01 -14.89 -13.25
CA TYR A 48 -7.45 -14.85 -13.51
C TYR A 48 -7.83 -13.74 -14.49
N LEU A 49 -7.33 -12.52 -14.29
CA LEU A 49 -7.60 -11.40 -15.19
C LEU A 49 -6.98 -11.63 -16.58
N CYS A 50 -5.79 -12.17 -16.64
CA CYS A 50 -5.14 -12.54 -17.89
C CYS A 50 -6.00 -13.53 -18.69
N PHE A 51 -6.48 -14.59 -18.06
CA PHE A 51 -7.37 -15.57 -18.70
C PHE A 51 -8.68 -14.94 -19.16
N LYS A 52 -9.32 -14.14 -18.31
CA LYS A 52 -10.64 -13.51 -18.57
C LYS A 52 -10.58 -12.51 -19.74
N TRP A 53 -9.50 -11.80 -19.92
CA TRP A 53 -9.37 -10.70 -20.89
C TRP A 53 -8.54 -11.05 -22.12
N GLY A 54 -8.57 -12.29 -22.55
CA GLY A 54 -7.98 -12.71 -23.84
C GLY A 54 -6.54 -13.22 -23.77
N GLY A 55 -6.07 -13.65 -22.60
CA GLY A 55 -4.77 -14.29 -22.43
C GLY A 55 -3.60 -13.37 -22.80
N ALA A 56 -2.85 -13.76 -23.84
CA ALA A 56 -1.67 -13.01 -24.25
C ALA A 56 -1.94 -11.56 -24.67
N LEU A 57 -3.10 -11.25 -25.23
CA LEU A 57 -3.45 -9.90 -25.63
C LEU A 57 -3.58 -8.93 -24.44
N PHE A 58 -3.88 -9.44 -23.26
CA PHE A 58 -3.93 -8.66 -22.03
C PHE A 58 -2.59 -8.04 -21.66
N PHE A 59 -1.48 -8.67 -22.02
CA PHE A 59 -0.14 -8.17 -21.67
C PHE A 59 0.21 -6.85 -22.36
N VAL A 60 -0.36 -6.54 -23.52
CA VAL A 60 -0.08 -5.30 -24.24
C VAL A 60 -0.56 -4.08 -23.44
N PRO A 61 -1.86 -3.93 -23.12
CA PRO A 61 -2.33 -2.80 -22.32
C PRO A 61 -1.79 -2.84 -20.88
N TYR A 62 -1.58 -4.02 -20.32
CA TYR A 62 -0.97 -4.18 -19.00
C TYR A 62 0.44 -3.59 -18.94
N SER A 63 1.31 -3.94 -19.89
CA SER A 63 2.67 -3.41 -19.94
C SER A 63 2.68 -1.90 -20.13
N PHE A 64 1.81 -1.38 -20.98
CA PHE A 64 1.67 0.07 -21.16
C PHE A 64 1.29 0.76 -19.85
N CYS A 65 0.25 0.28 -19.17
CA CYS A 65 -0.16 0.82 -17.87
C CYS A 65 0.93 0.67 -16.79
N LEU A 66 1.64 -0.44 -16.79
CA LEU A 66 2.73 -0.68 -15.84
C LEU A 66 3.85 0.37 -15.98
N PHE A 67 4.31 0.62 -17.20
CA PHE A 67 5.43 1.55 -17.43
C PHE A 67 5.02 3.02 -17.31
N PHE A 68 3.85 3.39 -17.77
CA PHE A 68 3.43 4.80 -17.81
C PHE A 68 2.67 5.26 -16.57
N ILE A 69 2.02 4.35 -15.87
CA ILE A 69 1.23 4.68 -14.68
C ILE A 69 1.82 4.02 -13.44
N GLY A 70 1.98 2.70 -13.46
CA GLY A 70 2.39 1.93 -12.28
C GLY A 70 3.75 2.34 -11.74
N LEU A 71 4.78 2.35 -12.58
CA LEU A 71 6.14 2.73 -12.15
C LEU A 71 6.23 4.17 -11.61
N PRO A 72 5.74 5.21 -12.31
CA PRO A 72 5.80 6.58 -11.78
C PRO A 72 5.05 6.75 -10.46
N VAL A 73 3.87 6.14 -10.31
CA VAL A 73 3.10 6.23 -9.06
C VAL A 73 3.83 5.54 -7.92
N THR A 74 4.36 4.34 -8.14
CA THR A 74 5.12 3.62 -7.11
C THR A 74 6.38 4.37 -6.69
N LEU A 75 7.12 4.96 -7.64
CA LEU A 75 8.28 5.78 -7.33
C LEU A 75 7.91 7.03 -6.52
N MET A 76 6.79 7.66 -6.87
CA MET A 76 6.27 8.80 -6.12
C MET A 76 5.93 8.41 -4.67
N GLU A 77 5.19 7.31 -4.46
CA GLU A 77 4.82 6.82 -3.13
C GLU A 77 6.05 6.49 -2.27
N LEU A 78 7.01 5.76 -2.83
CA LEU A 78 8.26 5.43 -2.14
C LEU A 78 9.07 6.68 -1.77
N SER A 79 9.15 7.64 -2.69
CA SER A 79 9.87 8.91 -2.46
C SER A 79 9.21 9.74 -1.37
N LEU A 80 7.87 9.82 -1.37
CA LEU A 80 7.10 10.51 -0.33
C LEU A 80 7.28 9.83 1.03
N GLY A 81 7.16 8.50 1.07
CA GLY A 81 7.34 7.73 2.31
C GLY A 81 8.73 7.90 2.90
N GLN A 82 9.77 7.89 2.08
CA GLN A 82 11.15 8.10 2.54
C GLN A 82 11.43 9.54 2.96
N LYS A 83 10.89 10.52 2.24
CA LYS A 83 11.11 11.94 2.54
C LYS A 83 10.47 12.37 3.85
N PHE A 84 9.21 12.01 4.05
CA PHE A 84 8.45 12.45 5.21
C PHE A 84 8.61 11.54 6.42
N GLN A 85 8.95 10.27 6.23
CA GLN A 85 9.10 9.25 7.28
C GLN A 85 7.90 9.19 8.24
N ARG A 86 6.70 9.46 7.73
CA ARG A 86 5.42 9.47 8.46
C ARG A 86 4.44 8.50 7.83
N GLY A 87 3.36 8.17 8.53
CA GLY A 87 2.25 7.40 7.95
C GLY A 87 1.45 8.25 6.95
N ASP A 88 0.54 7.61 6.20
CA ASP A 88 -0.22 8.23 5.10
C ASP A 88 -0.83 9.59 5.47
N ILE A 89 -1.52 9.65 6.61
CA ILE A 89 -2.11 10.92 7.09
C ILE A 89 -1.04 11.98 7.33
N GLY A 90 0.11 11.58 7.92
CA GLY A 90 1.21 12.49 8.23
C GLY A 90 1.90 13.03 6.98
N VAL A 91 2.06 12.19 5.95
CA VAL A 91 2.63 12.58 4.65
C VAL A 91 1.76 13.61 3.95
N PHE A 92 0.48 13.31 3.76
CA PHE A 92 -0.45 14.21 3.06
C PHE A 92 -0.70 15.51 3.82
N ARG A 93 -0.75 15.46 5.15
CA ARG A 93 -0.82 16.66 5.99
C ARG A 93 0.43 17.52 5.91
N GLY A 94 1.61 16.90 5.78
CA GLY A 94 2.89 17.61 5.61
C GLY A 94 2.99 18.37 4.29
N ILE A 95 2.26 17.93 3.25
CA ILE A 95 2.18 18.63 1.97
C ILE A 95 1.18 19.79 2.08
N HIS A 96 -0.04 19.50 2.50
CA HIS A 96 -1.07 20.52 2.71
C HIS A 96 -2.17 20.01 3.65
N PRO A 97 -2.64 20.84 4.63
CA PRO A 97 -3.65 20.42 5.61
C PRO A 97 -4.96 19.89 5.00
N ARG A 98 -5.37 20.39 3.82
CA ARG A 98 -6.57 19.93 3.11
C ARG A 98 -6.44 18.52 2.53
N LEU A 99 -5.23 18.05 2.29
CA LEU A 99 -4.96 16.71 1.73
C LEU A 99 -5.00 15.60 2.80
N MET A 100 -5.21 15.95 4.08
CA MET A 100 -5.36 14.96 5.15
C MET A 100 -6.48 13.94 4.88
N GLY A 101 -7.55 14.36 4.18
CA GLY A 101 -8.64 13.48 3.75
C GLY A 101 -8.19 12.36 2.79
N VAL A 102 -7.21 12.61 1.95
CA VAL A 102 -6.65 11.60 1.04
C VAL A 102 -5.94 10.50 1.84
N GLY A 103 -5.14 10.89 2.85
CA GLY A 103 -4.51 9.92 3.75
C GLY A 103 -5.50 9.08 4.55
N LEU A 104 -6.62 9.69 4.97
CA LEU A 104 -7.70 8.96 5.64
C LEU A 104 -8.39 7.98 4.69
N ALA A 105 -8.68 8.39 3.46
CA ALA A 105 -9.26 7.53 2.43
C ALA A 105 -8.35 6.33 2.09
N SER A 106 -7.03 6.54 2.02
CA SER A 106 -6.04 5.48 1.84
C SER A 106 -6.12 4.42 2.94
N ILE A 107 -6.17 4.84 4.20
CA ILE A 107 -6.29 3.92 5.35
C ILE A 107 -7.61 3.15 5.33
N LEU A 108 -8.73 3.81 5.04
CA LEU A 108 -10.03 3.15 4.94
C LEU A 108 -10.04 2.11 3.81
N SER A 109 -9.47 2.45 2.66
CA SER A 109 -9.34 1.51 1.53
C SER A 109 -8.47 0.31 1.90
N ALA A 110 -7.34 0.53 2.57
CA ALA A 110 -6.48 -0.54 3.05
C ALA A 110 -7.19 -1.45 4.05
N TYR A 111 -7.99 -0.89 4.95
CA TYR A 111 -8.79 -1.67 5.90
C TYR A 111 -9.82 -2.56 5.19
N CYS A 112 -10.57 -2.03 4.23
CA CYS A 112 -11.53 -2.82 3.45
C CYS A 112 -10.84 -3.94 2.66
N ILE A 113 -9.69 -3.65 2.06
CA ILE A 113 -8.90 -4.64 1.33
C ILE A 113 -8.43 -5.75 2.28
N THR A 114 -7.90 -5.40 3.44
CA THR A 114 -7.42 -6.36 4.43
C THR A 114 -8.54 -7.28 4.91
N ALA A 115 -9.76 -6.79 5.06
CA ALA A 115 -10.90 -7.58 5.50
C ALA A 115 -11.20 -8.74 4.52
N TYR A 116 -11.33 -8.47 3.22
CA TYR A 116 -11.60 -9.55 2.25
C TYR A 116 -10.36 -10.43 2.01
N TYR A 117 -9.16 -9.87 2.12
CA TYR A 117 -7.91 -10.59 1.92
C TYR A 117 -7.72 -11.70 2.95
N ASN A 118 -8.07 -11.44 4.21
CA ASN A 118 -8.03 -12.44 5.27
C ASN A 118 -8.96 -13.62 5.02
N VAL A 119 -10.13 -13.39 4.42
CA VAL A 119 -11.07 -14.47 4.05
C VAL A 119 -10.45 -15.40 3.00
N ILE A 120 -9.77 -14.84 1.99
CA ILE A 120 -9.10 -15.63 0.95
C ILE A 120 -7.95 -16.46 1.54
N ILE A 121 -7.17 -15.87 2.44
CA ILE A 121 -6.09 -16.61 3.14
C ILE A 121 -6.67 -17.75 3.98
N ALA A 122 -7.76 -17.51 4.70
CA ALA A 122 -8.41 -18.54 5.50
C ALA A 122 -8.89 -19.71 4.61
N TRP A 123 -9.47 -19.44 3.46
CA TRP A 123 -9.85 -20.49 2.51
C TRP A 123 -8.64 -21.28 1.99
N ALA A 124 -7.56 -20.58 1.62
CA ALA A 124 -6.34 -21.23 1.17
C ALA A 124 -5.76 -22.18 2.24
N LEU A 125 -5.80 -21.77 3.51
CA LEU A 125 -5.36 -22.62 4.64
C LEU A 125 -6.27 -23.82 4.84
N ILE A 126 -7.59 -23.66 4.75
CA ILE A 126 -8.54 -24.77 4.85
C ILE A 126 -8.29 -25.78 3.73
N TYR A 127 -8.11 -25.35 2.49
CA TYR A 127 -7.82 -26.24 1.38
C TYR A 127 -6.46 -26.93 1.53
N LEU A 128 -5.46 -26.22 2.05
CA LEU A 128 -4.16 -26.84 2.35
C LEU A 128 -4.28 -27.95 3.36
N ILE A 129 -4.99 -27.74 4.48
CA ILE A 129 -5.21 -28.75 5.52
C ILE A 129 -6.06 -29.91 4.99
N ALA A 130 -7.09 -29.63 4.19
CA ALA A 130 -7.94 -30.67 3.62
C ALA A 130 -7.25 -31.51 2.52
N SER A 131 -6.10 -31.05 2.02
CA SER A 131 -5.30 -31.76 1.01
C SER A 131 -4.37 -32.82 1.61
N PHE A 132 -4.17 -32.83 2.93
CA PHE A 132 -3.39 -33.82 3.66
C PHE A 132 -4.28 -34.81 4.39
#